data_14fe55e3bfb68c14588b16bc43900f82
#
_entry.id   14fe55e3bfb68c14588b16bc43900f82
#
_cell.length_a   1.000
_cell.length_b   1.000
_cell.length_c   1.000
_cell.angle_alpha   90.00
_cell.angle_beta   90.00
_cell.angle_gamma   90.00
#
_symmetry.space_group_name_H-M   'P 1'
#
loop_
_entity.id
_entity.type
_entity.pdbx_description
1 polymer ?
#
loop_
_entity_poly.entity_id
_entity_poly.type
_entity_poly.pdbx_seq_one_letter_code
_entity_poly.pdbx_strand_id
1 'polypeptide(L)'
;MRAAARRVRYDEIPPQVAHARYVYCLWELKTTQPRAHNFYYTILPDACIDIVFDLDDCSASIMTPRQTAWRIALGRRFHYVGIRLYPGVYHGDVDAVVGAAIPIKRLAGWAVTDIIASLRQHSFTQQQDILATCIQRMIDSNLVQADDFIMQVIARLNGRHT
;
A
#
# COMPACT_ATOMS: atom_id res chain seq x y z
N MET A 1 16.95 16.78 -26.94
CA MET A 1 15.79 17.14 -26.11
C MET A 1 15.81 16.26 -24.87
N ARG A 2 16.04 16.81 -23.66
CA ARG A 2 15.89 16.05 -22.42
C ARG A 2 14.40 15.82 -22.19
N ALA A 3 13.96 14.56 -22.07
CA ALA A 3 12.60 14.24 -21.66
C ALA A 3 12.32 14.96 -20.33
N ALA A 4 11.24 15.76 -20.29
CA ALA A 4 10.83 16.42 -19.06
C ALA A 4 10.63 15.35 -17.99
N ALA A 5 11.44 15.36 -16.94
CA ALA A 5 11.35 14.40 -15.84
C ALA A 5 9.90 14.44 -15.30
N ARG A 6 9.24 13.30 -15.23
CA ARG A 6 7.89 13.20 -14.66
C ARG A 6 7.96 13.69 -13.23
N ARG A 7 7.21 14.75 -12.89
CA ARG A 7 7.19 15.33 -11.54
C ARG A 7 6.52 14.46 -10.49
N VAL A 8 5.84 13.41 -10.92
CA VAL A 8 5.24 12.37 -10.08
C VAL A 8 5.76 11.03 -10.57
N ARG A 9 6.17 10.21 -9.63
CA ARG A 9 6.67 8.85 -9.87
C ARG A 9 5.82 7.86 -9.10
N TYR A 10 5.43 6.77 -9.75
CA TYR A 10 4.80 5.60 -9.17
C TYR A 10 5.63 4.37 -9.56
N ASP A 11 6.01 3.59 -8.57
CA ASP A 11 6.77 2.35 -8.74
C ASP A 11 6.12 1.24 -7.95
N GLU A 12 6.16 0.02 -8.50
CA GLU A 12 5.75 -1.21 -7.83
C GLU A 12 6.91 -2.20 -7.81
N ILE A 13 7.04 -2.94 -6.72
CA ILE A 13 7.94 -4.10 -6.60
C ILE A 13 7.17 -5.30 -6.05
N PRO A 14 7.51 -6.53 -6.49
CA PRO A 14 6.89 -7.72 -5.93
C PRO A 14 7.27 -7.89 -4.45
N PRO A 15 6.41 -8.54 -3.63
CA PRO A 15 6.79 -8.92 -2.27
C PRO A 15 7.84 -10.03 -2.29
N GLN A 16 8.47 -10.27 -1.13
CA GLN A 16 9.30 -11.46 -0.94
C GLN A 16 8.45 -12.73 -1.14
N VAL A 17 9.08 -13.80 -1.62
CA VAL A 17 8.39 -15.08 -1.97
C VAL A 17 7.54 -15.61 -0.81
N ALA A 18 8.03 -15.51 0.43
CA ALA A 18 7.30 -15.93 1.63
C ALA A 18 5.97 -15.18 1.84
N HIS A 19 5.84 -13.97 1.30
CA HIS A 19 4.68 -13.10 1.46
C HIS A 19 3.78 -13.05 0.21
N ALA A 20 4.16 -13.71 -0.88
CA ALA A 20 3.51 -13.61 -2.18
C ALA A 20 2.05 -14.10 -2.20
N ARG A 21 1.62 -14.90 -1.21
CA ARG A 21 0.23 -15.34 -1.09
C ARG A 21 -0.68 -14.36 -0.32
N TYR A 22 -0.10 -13.31 0.28
CA TYR A 22 -0.84 -12.30 1.03
C TYR A 22 -0.81 -10.94 0.35
N VAL A 23 0.29 -10.63 -0.30
CA VAL A 23 0.61 -9.30 -0.83
C VAL A 23 0.65 -9.33 -2.35
N TYR A 24 -0.11 -8.44 -2.97
CA TYR A 24 -0.10 -8.23 -4.42
C TYR A 24 1.18 -7.51 -4.85
N CYS A 25 1.47 -6.35 -4.24
CA CYS A 25 2.70 -5.59 -4.48
C CYS A 25 3.04 -4.66 -3.29
N LEU A 26 4.28 -4.22 -3.27
CA LEU A 26 4.72 -3.04 -2.52
C LEU A 26 4.80 -1.88 -3.51
N TRP A 27 4.39 -0.68 -3.11
CA TRP A 27 4.36 0.45 -4.02
C TRP A 27 4.85 1.75 -3.38
N GLU A 28 5.39 2.64 -4.22
CA GLU A 28 5.78 4.00 -3.85
C GLU A 28 5.11 5.00 -4.79
N LEU A 29 4.53 6.06 -4.24
CA LEU A 29 3.99 7.20 -4.98
C LEU A 29 4.55 8.48 -4.40
N LYS A 30 5.33 9.23 -5.18
CA LYS A 30 5.96 10.46 -4.71
C LYS A 30 6.08 11.54 -5.76
N THR A 31 6.20 12.77 -5.30
CA THR A 31 6.71 13.88 -6.12
C THR A 31 8.23 13.87 -6.12
N THR A 32 8.83 14.01 -7.32
CA THR A 32 10.28 14.20 -7.48
C THR A 32 10.68 15.66 -7.36
N GLN A 33 9.71 16.56 -7.61
CA GLN A 33 9.84 18.00 -7.46
C GLN A 33 8.48 18.58 -7.06
N PRO A 34 8.41 19.65 -6.25
CA PRO A 34 7.15 20.31 -5.91
C PRO A 34 6.40 20.74 -7.19
N ARG A 35 5.09 20.59 -7.17
CA ARG A 35 4.21 20.96 -8.30
C ARG A 35 3.68 22.38 -8.14
N ALA A 36 3.35 23.02 -9.27
CA ALA A 36 2.69 24.32 -9.25
C ALA A 36 1.25 24.23 -8.69
N HIS A 37 0.56 23.09 -8.98
CA HIS A 37 -0.83 22.86 -8.57
C HIS A 37 -0.94 21.51 -7.85
N ASN A 38 -2.04 21.33 -7.08
CA ASN A 38 -2.37 20.06 -6.44
C ASN A 38 -2.40 18.92 -7.44
N PHE A 39 -1.86 17.78 -7.03
CA PHE A 39 -1.99 16.53 -7.76
C PHE A 39 -3.25 15.80 -7.27
N TYR A 40 -4.06 15.36 -8.20
CA TYR A 40 -5.22 14.55 -7.92
C TYR A 40 -4.95 13.12 -8.35
N TYR A 41 -5.08 12.20 -7.42
CA TYR A 41 -4.93 10.77 -7.66
C TYR A 41 -6.30 10.10 -7.69
N THR A 42 -6.52 9.21 -8.65
CA THR A 42 -7.77 8.44 -8.74
C THR A 42 -7.52 7.01 -8.27
N ILE A 43 -8.18 6.63 -7.18
CA ILE A 43 -8.19 5.26 -6.67
C ILE A 43 -9.34 4.54 -7.38
N LEU A 44 -9.03 3.43 -8.03
CA LEU A 44 -10.02 2.58 -8.70
C LEU A 44 -10.59 1.54 -7.72
N PRO A 45 -11.83 1.09 -7.93
CA PRO A 45 -12.41 0.00 -7.15
C PRO A 45 -11.77 -1.33 -7.57
N ASP A 46 -10.95 -1.93 -6.70
CA ASP A 46 -10.20 -3.15 -6.98
C ASP A 46 -10.31 -4.24 -5.89
N ALA A 47 -11.16 -4.02 -4.88
CA ALA A 47 -11.36 -4.90 -3.73
C ALA A 47 -10.09 -5.18 -2.87
N CYS A 48 -8.95 -4.58 -3.20
CA CYS A 48 -7.73 -4.68 -2.40
C CYS A 48 -7.81 -3.80 -1.15
N ILE A 49 -7.01 -4.14 -0.15
CA ILE A 49 -6.72 -3.30 1.00
C ILE A 49 -5.28 -2.81 0.88
N ASP A 50 -5.10 -1.50 1.01
CA ASP A 50 -3.76 -0.91 1.07
C ASP A 50 -3.45 -0.44 2.50
N ILE A 51 -2.29 -0.83 3.02
CA ILE A 51 -1.68 -0.20 4.20
C ILE A 51 -0.79 0.91 3.65
N VAL A 52 -1.12 2.16 3.95
CA VAL A 52 -0.47 3.34 3.38
C VAL A 52 0.29 4.09 4.46
N PHE A 53 1.58 4.34 4.22
CA PHE A 53 2.44 5.18 5.04
C PHE A 53 2.68 6.51 4.33
N ASP A 54 2.25 7.61 4.95
CA ASP A 54 2.59 8.97 4.51
C ASP A 54 3.91 9.37 5.16
N LEU A 55 4.97 9.40 4.35
CA LEU A 55 6.31 9.70 4.84
C LEU A 55 6.50 11.21 5.12
N ASP A 56 5.72 12.08 4.51
CA ASP A 56 5.80 13.53 4.76
C ASP A 56 5.07 13.90 6.07
N ASP A 57 3.85 13.39 6.27
CA ASP A 57 3.01 13.70 7.45
C ASP A 57 3.23 12.76 8.65
N CYS A 58 4.12 11.77 8.52
CA CYS A 58 4.40 10.79 9.58
C CYS A 58 3.15 10.08 10.09
N SER A 59 2.27 9.68 9.18
CA SER A 59 1.01 9.02 9.46
C SER A 59 0.83 7.74 8.65
N ALA A 60 -0.08 6.87 9.07
CA ALA A 60 -0.47 5.72 8.29
C ALA A 60 -1.97 5.48 8.37
N SER A 61 -2.51 4.84 7.34
CA SER A 61 -3.91 4.45 7.26
C SER A 61 -4.10 3.13 6.54
N ILE A 62 -5.20 2.47 6.86
CA ILE A 62 -5.72 1.34 6.11
C ILE A 62 -6.76 1.88 5.15
N MET A 63 -6.52 1.69 3.85
CA MET A 63 -7.44 2.03 2.79
C MET A 63 -8.34 0.83 2.52
N THR A 64 -9.63 0.97 2.84
CA THR A 64 -10.61 -0.10 2.65
C THR A 64 -11.11 -0.15 1.21
N PRO A 65 -11.59 -1.32 0.73
CA PRO A 65 -12.12 -1.47 -0.62
C PRO A 65 -13.24 -0.48 -0.94
N ARG A 66 -13.34 -0.04 -2.19
CA ARG A 66 -14.35 0.91 -2.67
C ARG A 66 -15.23 0.30 -3.76
N GLN A 67 -16.48 0.74 -3.81
CA GLN A 67 -17.40 0.35 -4.87
C GLN A 67 -17.33 1.30 -6.08
N THR A 68 -16.83 2.53 -5.88
CA THR A 68 -16.69 3.55 -6.92
C THR A 68 -15.31 4.17 -6.90
N ALA A 69 -14.86 4.68 -8.06
CA ALA A 69 -13.61 5.42 -8.14
C ALA A 69 -13.63 6.66 -7.22
N TRP A 70 -12.51 6.92 -6.58
CA TRP A 70 -12.34 8.06 -5.68
C TRP A 70 -11.17 8.94 -6.11
N ARG A 71 -11.43 10.21 -6.28
CA ARG A 71 -10.42 11.21 -6.61
C ARG A 71 -10.03 12.00 -5.38
N ILE A 72 -8.78 11.89 -4.96
CA ILE A 72 -8.23 12.58 -3.80
C ILE A 72 -7.16 13.60 -4.21
N ALA A 73 -7.09 14.70 -3.48
CA ALA A 73 -6.03 15.69 -3.63
C ALA A 73 -4.86 15.30 -2.74
N LEU A 74 -3.70 14.99 -3.34
CA LEU A 74 -2.47 14.65 -2.62
C LEU A 74 -1.59 15.86 -2.32
N GLY A 75 -2.00 17.06 -2.79
CA GLY A 75 -1.21 18.26 -2.60
C GLY A 75 -0.17 18.51 -3.70
N ARG A 76 0.77 19.38 -3.40
CA ARG A 76 1.85 19.79 -4.33
C ARG A 76 3.15 19.00 -4.11
N ARG A 77 3.29 18.42 -2.94
CA ARG A 77 4.37 17.52 -2.52
C ARG A 77 3.80 16.40 -1.70
N PHE A 78 4.25 15.18 -1.93
CA PHE A 78 3.82 13.98 -1.20
C PHE A 78 4.81 12.84 -1.41
N HIS A 79 4.87 11.95 -0.43
CA HIS A 79 5.64 10.73 -0.48
C HIS A 79 4.92 9.62 0.29
N TYR A 80 4.28 8.73 -0.45
CA TYR A 80 3.55 7.58 0.09
C TYR A 80 4.29 6.28 -0.24
N VAL A 81 4.28 5.35 0.70
CA VAL A 81 4.73 3.98 0.52
C VAL A 81 3.61 3.06 1.00
N GLY A 82 3.35 1.98 0.29
CA GLY A 82 2.23 1.10 0.62
C GLY A 82 2.49 -0.38 0.44
N ILE A 83 1.69 -1.16 1.18
CA ILE A 83 1.54 -2.60 1.06
C ILE A 83 0.14 -2.85 0.51
N ARG A 84 0.03 -3.40 -0.71
CA ARG A 84 -1.24 -3.81 -1.29
C ARG A 84 -1.48 -5.27 -1.01
N LEU A 85 -2.52 -5.56 -0.26
CA LEU A 85 -2.94 -6.91 0.08
C LEU A 85 -3.94 -7.43 -0.96
N TYR A 86 -3.91 -8.75 -1.19
CA TYR A 86 -4.97 -9.37 -1.98
C TYR A 86 -6.34 -9.22 -1.32
N PRO A 87 -7.43 -9.24 -2.11
CA PRO A 87 -8.78 -9.25 -1.56
C PRO A 87 -8.98 -10.38 -0.55
N GLY A 88 -9.64 -10.07 0.57
CA GLY A 88 -10.04 -11.06 1.58
C GLY A 88 -8.95 -11.56 2.51
N VAL A 89 -7.69 -11.12 2.37
CA VAL A 89 -6.61 -11.61 3.26
C VAL A 89 -6.46 -10.81 4.56
N TYR A 90 -6.99 -9.60 4.64
CA TYR A 90 -6.93 -8.76 5.83
C TYR A 90 -8.11 -9.04 6.76
N HIS A 91 -7.83 -9.38 8.03
CA HIS A 91 -8.79 -9.76 9.06
C HIS A 91 -8.79 -8.81 10.27
N GLY A 92 -8.18 -7.63 10.15
CA GLY A 92 -8.27 -6.59 11.18
C GLY A 92 -9.65 -5.94 11.20
N ASP A 93 -9.88 -5.14 12.24
CA ASP A 93 -11.18 -4.46 12.48
C ASP A 93 -11.41 -3.31 11.50
N VAL A 94 -11.87 -3.67 10.28
CA VAL A 94 -12.25 -2.73 9.21
C VAL A 94 -13.71 -2.88 8.80
N ASP A 95 -14.47 -3.69 9.53
CA ASP A 95 -15.76 -4.26 9.12
C ASP A 95 -16.89 -3.26 8.92
N ALA A 96 -16.72 -2.01 9.30
CA ALA A 96 -17.83 -1.07 9.27
C ALA A 96 -17.77 -0.03 8.15
N VAL A 97 -16.64 0.12 7.43
CA VAL A 97 -16.47 1.30 6.57
C VAL A 97 -15.88 0.94 5.21
N VAL A 98 -16.76 0.64 4.28
CA VAL A 98 -16.41 0.53 2.85
C VAL A 98 -15.99 1.91 2.32
N GLY A 99 -14.83 1.98 1.68
CA GLY A 99 -14.37 3.18 1.03
C GLY A 99 -13.78 4.25 1.94
N ALA A 100 -13.22 3.89 3.07
CA ALA A 100 -12.57 4.81 4.00
C ALA A 100 -11.03 4.71 4.00
N ALA A 101 -10.41 5.76 4.51
CA ALA A 101 -9.05 5.75 5.02
C ALA A 101 -9.12 5.72 6.55
N ILE A 102 -8.76 4.60 7.17
CA ILE A 102 -8.80 4.41 8.62
C ILE A 102 -7.42 4.72 9.19
N PRO A 103 -7.23 5.82 9.94
CA PRO A 103 -5.94 6.14 10.53
C PRO A 103 -5.51 5.06 11.54
N ILE A 104 -4.23 4.68 11.50
CA ILE A 104 -3.64 3.74 12.46
C ILE A 104 -2.43 4.37 13.14
N LYS A 105 -2.26 4.07 14.43
CA LYS A 105 -1.08 4.47 15.23
C LYS A 105 -0.09 3.32 15.43
N ARG A 106 -0.55 2.10 15.26
CA ARG A 106 0.24 0.87 15.39
C ARG A 106 -0.17 -0.11 14.29
N LEU A 107 0.78 -0.86 13.82
CA LEU A 107 0.57 -1.97 12.89
C LEU A 107 1.18 -3.23 13.50
N ALA A 108 0.35 -4.22 13.82
CA ALA A 108 0.77 -5.47 14.47
C ALA A 108 1.71 -5.22 15.68
N GLY A 109 1.31 -4.30 16.57
CA GLY A 109 2.05 -3.94 17.77
C GLY A 109 3.21 -2.95 17.56
N TRP A 110 3.65 -2.69 16.32
CA TRP A 110 4.73 -1.74 16.01
C TRP A 110 4.18 -0.33 15.82
N ALA A 111 4.82 0.67 16.47
CA ALA A 111 4.38 2.05 16.33
C ALA A 111 4.62 2.57 14.90
N VAL A 112 3.62 3.22 14.32
CA VAL A 112 3.70 3.78 12.95
C VAL A 112 4.85 4.79 12.83
N THR A 113 5.08 5.60 13.86
CA THR A 113 6.19 6.57 13.88
C THR A 113 7.55 5.92 13.70
N ASP A 114 7.77 4.75 14.31
CA ASP A 114 9.04 4.02 14.24
C ASP A 114 9.19 3.36 12.86
N ILE A 115 8.10 2.82 12.31
CA ILE A 115 8.08 2.28 10.94
C ILE A 115 8.46 3.38 9.95
N ILE A 116 7.81 4.54 10.03
CA ILE A 116 8.06 5.66 9.11
C ILE A 116 9.46 6.23 9.28
N ALA A 117 9.96 6.34 10.52
CA ALA A 117 11.33 6.77 10.77
C ALA A 117 12.35 5.84 10.08
N SER A 118 12.10 4.52 10.11
CA SER A 118 12.92 3.55 9.39
C SER A 118 12.78 3.67 7.87
N LEU A 119 11.55 3.81 7.35
CA LEU A 119 11.30 3.96 5.91
C LEU A 119 11.97 5.21 5.32
N ARG A 120 11.95 6.33 6.03
CA ARG A 120 12.55 7.60 5.57
C ARG A 120 14.07 7.54 5.35
N GLN A 121 14.76 6.62 6.01
CA GLN A 121 16.22 6.48 5.93
C GLN A 121 16.69 5.65 4.74
N HIS A 122 15.77 5.05 3.98
CA HIS A 122 16.07 4.06 2.95
C HIS A 122 15.42 4.42 1.61
N SER A 123 16.07 4.00 0.52
CA SER A 123 15.46 4.00 -0.82
C SER A 123 14.31 2.99 -0.90
N PHE A 124 13.41 3.13 -1.86
CA PHE A 124 12.25 2.23 -2.00
C PHE A 124 12.67 0.75 -2.10
N THR A 125 13.74 0.43 -2.82
CA THR A 125 14.26 -0.95 -2.89
C THR A 125 14.73 -1.46 -1.52
N GLN A 126 15.37 -0.60 -0.71
CA GLN A 126 15.82 -0.96 0.64
C GLN A 126 14.68 -1.01 1.65
N GLN A 127 13.60 -0.26 1.44
CA GLN A 127 12.39 -0.29 2.28
C GLN A 127 11.67 -1.65 2.23
N GLN A 128 11.97 -2.48 1.21
CA GLN A 128 11.36 -3.80 1.05
C GLN A 128 11.52 -4.68 2.30
N ASP A 129 12.67 -4.65 2.97
CA ASP A 129 12.90 -5.47 4.17
C ASP A 129 12.10 -4.95 5.38
N ILE A 130 11.94 -3.64 5.49
CA ILE A 130 11.12 -3.03 6.54
C ILE A 130 9.65 -3.41 6.33
N LEU A 131 9.15 -3.28 5.10
CA LEU A 131 7.79 -3.66 4.75
C LEU A 131 7.56 -5.17 4.90
N ALA A 132 8.54 -6.00 4.56
CA ALA A 132 8.49 -7.44 4.79
C ALA A 132 8.37 -7.77 6.30
N THR A 133 9.07 -7.03 7.16
CA THR A 133 8.94 -7.16 8.61
C THR A 133 7.53 -6.77 9.09
N CYS A 134 6.94 -5.71 8.52
CA CYS A 134 5.55 -5.33 8.81
C CYS A 134 4.58 -6.45 8.43
N ILE A 135 4.74 -7.02 7.23
CA ILE A 135 3.90 -8.11 6.72
C ILE A 135 4.04 -9.36 7.62
N GLN A 136 5.26 -9.75 7.97
CA GLN A 136 5.47 -10.90 8.84
C GLN A 136 4.80 -10.72 10.21
N ARG A 137 4.90 -9.53 10.82
CA ARG A 137 4.21 -9.21 12.07
C ARG A 137 2.68 -9.27 11.93
N MET A 138 2.13 -8.83 10.80
CA MET A 138 0.70 -8.96 10.53
C MET A 138 0.26 -10.42 10.41
N ILE A 139 1.08 -11.28 9.79
CA ILE A 139 0.84 -12.72 9.70
C ILE A 139 0.88 -13.35 11.10
N ASP A 140 1.92 -13.08 11.88
CA ASP A 140 2.13 -13.64 13.22
C ASP A 140 1.03 -13.22 14.21
N SER A 141 0.45 -12.05 14.02
CA SER A 141 -0.68 -11.54 14.83
C SER A 141 -2.06 -11.91 14.27
N ASN A 142 -2.14 -12.74 13.24
CA ASN A 142 -3.36 -13.13 12.54
C ASN A 142 -4.17 -11.96 11.93
N LEU A 143 -3.56 -10.80 11.71
CA LEU A 143 -4.17 -9.70 10.98
C LEU A 143 -4.26 -9.98 9.47
N VAL A 144 -3.41 -10.87 8.98
CA VAL A 144 -3.38 -11.27 7.56
C VAL A 144 -3.36 -12.80 7.51
N GLN A 145 -4.33 -13.36 6.79
CA GLN A 145 -4.46 -14.80 6.57
C GLN A 145 -4.77 -15.05 5.10
N ALA A 146 -4.13 -16.03 4.48
CA ALA A 146 -4.44 -16.39 3.11
C ALA A 146 -5.62 -17.36 3.06
N ASP A 147 -6.60 -17.06 2.24
CA ASP A 147 -7.70 -17.96 1.90
C ASP A 147 -7.35 -18.72 0.61
N ASP A 148 -7.24 -20.04 0.70
CA ASP A 148 -6.85 -20.89 -0.44
C ASP A 148 -7.88 -20.83 -1.58
N PHE A 149 -9.17 -20.63 -1.28
CA PHE A 149 -10.20 -20.48 -2.30
C PHE A 149 -10.01 -19.15 -3.07
N ILE A 150 -9.82 -18.04 -2.35
CA ILE A 150 -9.54 -16.73 -2.97
C ILE A 150 -8.29 -16.81 -3.83
N MET A 151 -7.21 -17.44 -3.32
CA MET A 151 -5.97 -17.60 -4.07
C MET A 151 -6.14 -18.42 -5.34
N GLN A 152 -6.97 -19.47 -5.33
CA GLN A 152 -7.30 -20.22 -6.53
C GLN A 152 -8.09 -19.38 -7.56
N VAL A 153 -9.04 -18.57 -7.11
CA VAL A 153 -9.79 -17.65 -7.99
C VAL A 153 -8.86 -16.65 -8.64
N ILE A 154 -7.96 -16.01 -7.86
CA ILE A 154 -6.97 -15.05 -8.38
C ILE A 154 -6.05 -15.72 -9.41
N ALA A 155 -5.53 -16.92 -9.13
CA ALA A 155 -4.69 -17.66 -10.05
C ALA A 155 -5.40 -17.98 -11.38
N ARG A 156 -6.69 -18.33 -11.34
CA ARG A 156 -7.50 -18.59 -12.54
C ARG A 156 -7.77 -17.33 -13.36
N LEU A 157 -7.97 -16.19 -12.69
CA LEU A 157 -8.16 -14.90 -13.37
C LEU A 157 -6.87 -14.44 -14.07
N ASN A 158 -5.73 -14.57 -13.41
CA ASN A 158 -4.43 -14.20 -13.97
C ASN A 158 -3.98 -15.13 -15.10
N GLY A 159 -4.33 -16.43 -15.05
CA GLY A 159 -4.00 -17.41 -16.09
C GLY A 159 -4.85 -17.32 -17.37
N ARG A 160 -5.88 -16.48 -17.40
CA ARG A 160 -6.70 -16.22 -18.61
C ARG A 160 -6.16 -15.15 -19.53
N HIS A 161 -5.07 -14.50 -19.16
CA HIS A 161 -4.42 -13.43 -19.92
C HIS A 161 -3.09 -13.85 -20.58
N THR A 162 -2.80 -15.18 -20.66
CA THR A 162 -1.67 -15.74 -21.42
C THR A 162 -2.13 -16.43 -22.68
#